data_967a8529877a69ff705017b12534fad6
#
_entry.id   967a8529877a69ff705017b12534fad6
#
_cell.length_a   1.000
_cell.length_b   1.000
_cell.length_c   1.000
_cell.angle_alpha   90.00
_cell.angle_beta   90.00
_cell.angle_gamma   90.00
#
_symmetry.space_group_name_H-M   'P 1'
#
loop_
_entity.id
_entity.type
_entity.pdbx_description
1 polymer ?
#
loop_
_entity_poly.entity_id
_entity_poly.type
_entity_poly.pdbx_seq_one_letter_code
_entity_poly.pdbx_strand_id
1 'polypeptide(L)'
;MKKQEILRKIKLFLFDMDGTLYIGDRLFDFTPRLLDTIKRNGGRYMFLTNNSSESVNDYIKKLGGMGIKADCDDFLTSSQATAYLLRRDYPGKTLYVCGTRSLEEELEKEGFSLTCDTSRAECIVMGYDTELTYQKLYDVSYMLSTRDIPYIATNPDYVCPTEFGSVPDCGSICDMIFNATGKRPEVVGKPQPLMPLLAMERAGCKPRETAVIGDRIYT
;
A
#
# COMPACT_ATOMS: atom_id res chain seq x y z
N MET A 1 25.90 8.63 19.72
CA MET A 1 24.58 8.87 20.34
C MET A 1 24.03 7.53 20.82
N LYS A 2 23.60 7.41 22.10
CA LYS A 2 23.01 6.16 22.62
C LYS A 2 21.66 5.94 21.94
N LYS A 3 21.30 4.70 21.60
CA LYS A 3 20.01 4.34 20.95
C LYS A 3 18.80 4.99 21.64
N GLN A 4 18.82 5.08 22.97
CA GLN A 4 17.75 5.71 23.77
C GLN A 4 17.62 7.23 23.52
N GLU A 5 18.69 7.94 23.20
CA GLU A 5 18.63 9.37 22.88
C GLU A 5 17.99 9.63 21.50
N ILE A 6 18.18 8.71 20.57
CA ILE A 6 17.54 8.76 19.24
C ILE A 6 16.05 8.54 19.43
N LEU A 7 15.63 7.47 20.11
CA LEU A 7 14.23 7.12 20.31
C LEU A 7 13.43 8.24 21.02
N ARG A 8 14.04 8.96 21.95
CA ARG A 8 13.39 10.11 22.63
C ARG A 8 13.08 11.29 21.70
N LYS A 9 13.72 11.37 20.53
CA LYS A 9 13.48 12.43 19.54
C LYS A 9 12.43 12.06 18.50
N ILE A 10 12.04 10.77 18.45
CA ILE A 10 11.03 10.30 17.52
C ILE A 10 9.65 10.71 18.02
N LYS A 11 8.93 11.38 17.13
CA LYS A 11 7.55 11.85 17.36
C LYS A 11 6.53 11.04 16.56
N LEU A 12 6.97 10.50 15.39
CA LEU A 12 6.15 9.71 14.49
C LEU A 12 6.76 8.32 14.29
N PHE A 13 5.95 7.30 14.52
CA PHE A 13 6.29 5.90 14.31
C PHE A 13 5.44 5.36 13.16
N LEU A 14 6.06 5.01 12.05
CA LEU A 14 5.42 4.45 10.88
C LEU A 14 5.59 2.93 10.93
N PHE A 15 4.51 2.22 11.19
CA PHE A 15 4.54 0.77 11.31
C PHE A 15 4.05 0.10 10.04
N ASP A 16 4.86 -0.80 9.51
CA ASP A 16 4.32 -1.89 8.71
C ASP A 16 3.36 -2.73 9.56
N MET A 17 2.45 -3.46 8.93
CA MET A 17 1.37 -4.13 9.65
C MET A 17 1.57 -5.65 9.70
N ASP A 18 1.45 -6.32 8.57
CA ASP A 18 1.53 -7.77 8.47
C ASP A 18 2.95 -8.27 8.74
N GLY A 19 3.12 -9.17 9.72
CA GLY A 19 4.44 -9.63 10.18
C GLY A 19 5.13 -8.70 11.18
N THR A 20 4.66 -7.46 11.34
CA THR A 20 5.25 -6.46 12.26
C THR A 20 4.41 -6.26 13.52
N LEU A 21 3.10 -6.10 13.40
CA LEU A 21 2.18 -5.88 14.53
C LEU A 21 1.29 -7.09 14.82
N TYR A 22 1.00 -7.87 13.79
CA TYR A 22 0.17 -9.08 13.86
C TYR A 22 0.57 -10.05 12.74
N ILE A 23 0.04 -11.28 12.81
CA ILE A 23 0.04 -12.26 11.72
C ILE A 23 -1.35 -12.91 11.63
N GLY A 24 -1.96 -12.90 10.43
CA GLY A 24 -3.38 -13.25 10.28
C GLY A 24 -4.27 -12.36 11.14
N ASP A 25 -5.02 -12.96 12.05
CA ASP A 25 -5.91 -12.25 12.99
C ASP A 25 -5.35 -12.21 14.43
N ARG A 26 -4.07 -12.53 14.61
CA ARG A 26 -3.45 -12.59 15.93
C ARG A 26 -2.39 -11.52 16.11
N LEU A 27 -2.64 -10.56 17.04
CA LEU A 27 -1.64 -9.60 17.47
C LEU A 27 -0.43 -10.28 18.12
N PHE A 28 0.75 -9.68 17.93
CA PHE A 28 1.87 -10.01 18.80
C PHE A 28 1.64 -9.42 20.20
N ASP A 29 2.06 -10.14 21.22
CA ASP A 29 1.80 -9.80 22.65
C ASP A 29 2.29 -8.40 23.02
N PHE A 30 3.34 -7.92 22.37
CA PHE A 30 3.91 -6.60 22.64
C PHE A 30 3.13 -5.45 21.98
N THR A 31 2.33 -5.72 20.95
CA THR A 31 1.72 -4.66 20.11
C THR A 31 0.85 -3.69 20.89
N PRO A 32 -0.13 -4.13 21.72
CA PRO A 32 -0.97 -3.17 22.46
C PRO A 32 -0.15 -2.28 23.40
N ARG A 33 0.82 -2.88 24.12
CA ARG A 33 1.68 -2.15 25.04
C ARG A 33 2.61 -1.17 24.32
N LEU A 34 3.10 -1.52 23.13
CA LEU A 34 3.95 -0.65 22.32
C LEU A 34 3.19 0.59 21.88
N LEU A 35 2.01 0.41 21.26
CA LEU A 35 1.18 1.52 20.77
C LEU A 35 0.72 2.45 21.90
N ASP A 36 0.32 1.89 23.04
CA ASP A 36 -0.04 2.66 24.23
C ASP A 36 1.18 3.43 24.81
N THR A 37 2.34 2.82 24.84
CA THR A 37 3.58 3.46 25.29
C THR A 37 3.95 4.66 24.42
N ILE A 38 3.81 4.55 23.10
CA ILE A 38 4.05 5.67 22.17
C ILE A 38 3.10 6.84 22.50
N LYS A 39 1.79 6.57 22.60
CA LYS A 39 0.79 7.60 22.92
C LYS A 39 1.05 8.26 24.27
N ARG A 40 1.34 7.50 25.33
CA ARG A 40 1.65 8.05 26.66
C ARG A 40 2.89 8.94 26.68
N ASN A 41 3.86 8.68 25.80
CA ASN A 41 5.06 9.52 25.67
C ASN A 41 4.88 10.70 24.71
N GLY A 42 3.64 11.00 24.26
CA GLY A 42 3.33 12.11 23.36
C GLY A 42 3.74 11.85 21.90
N GLY A 43 4.09 10.61 21.56
CA GLY A 43 4.35 10.19 20.17
C GLY A 43 3.03 9.89 19.43
N ARG A 44 3.10 9.96 18.10
CA ARG A 44 2.06 9.53 17.18
C ARG A 44 2.54 8.30 16.42
N TYR A 45 1.63 7.43 16.04
CA TYR A 45 1.94 6.35 15.09
C TYR A 45 0.96 6.37 13.91
N MET A 46 1.40 5.82 12.78
CA MET A 46 0.58 5.54 11.62
C MET A 46 0.93 4.14 11.07
N PHE A 47 -0.04 3.49 10.51
CA PHE A 47 0.09 2.20 9.86
C PHE A 47 0.37 2.39 8.37
N LEU A 48 1.46 1.80 7.88
CA LEU A 48 1.85 1.82 6.46
C LEU A 48 1.74 0.41 5.89
N THR A 49 0.84 0.20 4.95
CA THR A 49 0.70 -1.10 4.28
C THR A 49 0.86 -1.02 2.77
N ASN A 50 1.62 -1.97 2.21
CA ASN A 50 1.70 -2.17 0.76
C ASN A 50 0.49 -2.93 0.20
N ASN A 51 -0.26 -3.59 1.05
CA ASN A 51 -1.42 -4.36 0.63
C ASN A 51 -2.53 -3.41 0.11
N SER A 52 -2.85 -3.55 -1.16
CA SER A 52 -3.89 -2.78 -1.86
C SER A 52 -5.18 -3.57 -2.09
N SER A 53 -5.28 -4.79 -1.55
CA SER A 53 -6.46 -5.63 -1.72
C SER A 53 -7.61 -5.32 -0.76
N GLU A 54 -7.32 -4.57 0.31
CA GLU A 54 -8.26 -4.18 1.37
C GLU A 54 -8.34 -2.66 1.49
N SER A 55 -9.52 -2.14 1.86
CA SER A 55 -9.71 -0.73 2.13
C SER A 55 -9.26 -0.34 3.54
N VAL A 56 -9.07 0.96 3.79
CA VAL A 56 -8.81 1.48 5.15
C VAL A 56 -9.92 1.08 6.13
N ASN A 57 -11.18 1.03 5.69
CA ASN A 57 -12.30 0.61 6.53
C ASN A 57 -12.20 -0.88 6.94
N ASP A 58 -11.68 -1.73 6.07
CA ASP A 58 -11.47 -3.14 6.40
C ASP A 58 -10.35 -3.28 7.43
N TYR A 59 -9.28 -2.52 7.30
CA TYR A 59 -8.22 -2.46 8.32
C TYR A 59 -8.71 -1.94 9.67
N ILE A 60 -9.57 -0.91 9.70
CA ILE A 60 -10.17 -0.40 10.95
C ILE A 60 -10.98 -1.51 11.64
N LYS A 61 -11.81 -2.25 10.87
CA LYS A 61 -12.59 -3.38 11.39
C LYS A 61 -11.67 -4.50 11.90
N LYS A 62 -10.65 -4.87 11.11
CA LYS A 62 -9.68 -5.92 11.45
C LYS A 62 -8.95 -5.59 12.75
N LEU A 63 -8.35 -4.39 12.86
CA LEU A 63 -7.67 -3.96 14.07
C LEU A 63 -8.64 -3.83 15.25
N GLY A 64 -9.87 -3.34 15.01
CA GLY A 64 -10.92 -3.28 16.02
C GLY A 64 -11.29 -4.66 16.58
N GLY A 65 -11.40 -5.68 15.73
CA GLY A 65 -11.60 -7.09 16.13
C GLY A 65 -10.45 -7.63 17.00
N MET A 66 -9.24 -7.13 16.80
CA MET A 66 -8.05 -7.45 17.61
C MET A 66 -7.88 -6.53 18.83
N GLY A 67 -8.82 -5.60 19.11
CA GLY A 67 -8.78 -4.71 20.27
C GLY A 67 -7.97 -3.41 20.09
N ILE A 68 -7.50 -3.10 18.88
CA ILE A 68 -6.82 -1.84 18.57
C ILE A 68 -7.84 -0.86 17.98
N LYS A 69 -8.01 0.30 18.65
CA LYS A 69 -8.80 1.41 18.10
C LYS A 69 -7.94 2.23 17.15
N ALA A 70 -8.39 2.32 15.91
CA ALA A 70 -7.77 3.12 14.87
C ALA A 70 -8.86 3.86 14.07
N ASP A 71 -8.49 4.97 13.45
CA ASP A 71 -9.34 5.73 12.53
C ASP A 71 -8.65 5.91 11.17
N CYS A 72 -9.33 6.55 10.23
CA CYS A 72 -8.81 6.72 8.86
C CYS A 72 -7.48 7.48 8.82
N ASP A 73 -7.25 8.41 9.76
CA ASP A 73 -6.03 9.22 9.81
C ASP A 73 -4.82 8.44 10.34
N ASP A 74 -5.04 7.27 10.94
CA ASP A 74 -3.98 6.39 11.41
C ASP A 74 -3.38 5.53 10.29
N PHE A 75 -3.93 5.57 9.06
CA PHE A 75 -3.48 4.72 7.95
C PHE A 75 -2.91 5.52 6.78
N LEU A 76 -1.93 4.92 6.13
CA LEU A 76 -1.53 5.24 4.77
C LEU A 76 -1.28 3.94 4.00
N THR A 77 -2.16 3.66 3.04
CA THR A 77 -2.09 2.48 2.17
C THR A 77 -1.35 2.78 0.88
N SER A 78 -0.86 1.75 0.20
CA SER A 78 -0.32 1.90 -1.16
C SER A 78 -1.37 2.38 -2.15
N SER A 79 -2.65 2.07 -1.94
CA SER A 79 -3.77 2.58 -2.75
C SER A 79 -3.89 4.10 -2.64
N GLN A 80 -3.85 4.65 -1.41
CA GLN A 80 -3.88 6.11 -1.17
C GLN A 80 -2.64 6.81 -1.76
N ALA A 81 -1.46 6.20 -1.62
CA ALA A 81 -0.24 6.74 -2.21
C ALA A 81 -0.31 6.70 -3.74
N THR A 82 -0.91 5.66 -4.33
CA THR A 82 -1.15 5.55 -5.77
C THR A 82 -2.13 6.62 -6.25
N ALA A 83 -3.23 6.85 -5.54
CA ALA A 83 -4.17 7.92 -5.84
C ALA A 83 -3.49 9.30 -5.82
N TYR A 84 -2.61 9.55 -4.83
CA TYR A 84 -1.83 10.79 -4.78
C TYR A 84 -0.92 10.95 -6.00
N LEU A 85 -0.15 9.92 -6.36
CA LEU A 85 0.74 9.93 -7.53
C LEU A 85 -0.05 10.18 -8.82
N LEU A 86 -1.15 9.45 -9.02
CA LEU A 86 -2.01 9.58 -10.20
C LEU A 86 -2.57 11.01 -10.33
N ARG A 87 -3.00 11.62 -9.23
CA ARG A 87 -3.51 12.99 -9.23
C ARG A 87 -2.44 14.02 -9.59
N ARG A 88 -1.20 13.80 -9.12
CA ARG A 88 -0.06 14.69 -9.36
C ARG A 88 0.47 14.58 -10.79
N ASP A 89 0.71 13.34 -11.27
CA ASP A 89 1.49 13.08 -12.47
C ASP A 89 0.62 12.70 -13.68
N TYR A 90 -0.60 12.19 -13.45
CA TYR A 90 -1.52 11.68 -14.48
C TYR A 90 -2.96 12.21 -14.30
N PRO A 91 -3.16 13.54 -14.11
CA PRO A 91 -4.47 14.09 -13.83
C PRO A 91 -5.47 13.85 -14.97
N GLY A 92 -6.71 13.52 -14.60
CA GLY A 92 -7.83 13.37 -15.53
C GLY A 92 -7.84 12.11 -16.38
N LYS A 93 -6.87 11.20 -16.21
CA LYS A 93 -6.81 9.96 -16.99
C LYS A 93 -7.85 8.94 -16.52
N THR A 94 -8.46 8.25 -17.48
CA THR A 94 -9.34 7.11 -17.24
C THR A 94 -8.51 5.87 -16.96
N LEU A 95 -8.76 5.20 -15.83
CA LEU A 95 -7.94 4.10 -15.34
C LEU A 95 -8.53 2.73 -15.73
N TYR A 96 -7.67 1.81 -16.14
CA TYR A 96 -7.94 0.38 -16.12
C TYR A 96 -7.28 -0.20 -14.87
N VAL A 97 -8.07 -0.82 -14.00
CA VAL A 97 -7.58 -1.37 -12.72
C VAL A 97 -7.50 -2.90 -12.82
N CYS A 98 -6.30 -3.45 -12.69
CA CYS A 98 -6.07 -4.86 -12.42
C CYS A 98 -5.81 -4.99 -10.91
N GLY A 99 -6.88 -5.11 -10.16
CA GLY A 99 -6.90 -5.11 -8.70
C GLY A 99 -8.26 -5.59 -8.18
N THR A 100 -8.42 -5.58 -6.86
CA THR A 100 -9.68 -5.95 -6.22
C THR A 100 -10.74 -4.85 -6.39
N ARG A 101 -12.01 -5.22 -6.19
CA ARG A 101 -13.10 -4.25 -6.12
C ARG A 101 -12.86 -3.18 -5.06
N SER A 102 -12.23 -3.53 -3.94
CA SER A 102 -11.86 -2.60 -2.87
C SER A 102 -10.91 -1.48 -3.37
N LEU A 103 -9.91 -1.84 -4.20
CA LEU A 103 -9.00 -0.87 -4.82
C LEU A 103 -9.74 0.03 -5.82
N GLU A 104 -10.63 -0.55 -6.64
CA GLU A 104 -11.46 0.23 -7.57
C GLU A 104 -12.30 1.27 -6.83
N GLU A 105 -13.03 0.86 -5.78
CA GLU A 105 -13.87 1.74 -4.97
C GLU A 105 -13.07 2.85 -4.26
N GLU A 106 -11.85 2.57 -3.83
CA GLU A 106 -10.98 3.58 -3.23
C GLU A 106 -10.56 4.63 -4.26
N LEU A 107 -10.18 4.21 -5.49
CA LEU A 107 -9.86 5.12 -6.57
C LEU A 107 -11.09 5.93 -7.05
N GLU A 108 -12.27 5.32 -7.13
CA GLU A 108 -13.53 6.02 -7.44
C GLU A 108 -13.85 7.09 -6.40
N LYS A 109 -13.71 6.80 -5.09
CA LYS A 109 -13.88 7.78 -3.99
C LYS A 109 -12.89 8.94 -4.09
N GLU A 110 -11.69 8.68 -4.58
CA GLU A 110 -10.67 9.69 -4.85
C GLU A 110 -10.94 10.50 -6.13
N GLY A 111 -12.04 10.22 -6.84
CA GLY A 111 -12.53 10.97 -8.00
C GLY A 111 -11.98 10.52 -9.35
N PHE A 112 -11.35 9.33 -9.42
CA PHE A 112 -10.88 8.79 -10.71
C PHE A 112 -12.01 8.11 -11.47
N SER A 113 -11.97 8.27 -12.81
CA SER A 113 -12.84 7.53 -13.72
C SER A 113 -12.22 6.18 -14.03
N LEU A 114 -12.99 5.11 -13.86
CA LEU A 114 -12.55 3.75 -14.16
C LEU A 114 -13.24 3.21 -15.42
N THR A 115 -12.59 2.26 -16.09
CA THR A 115 -13.15 1.57 -17.25
C THR A 115 -12.63 0.14 -17.37
N CYS A 116 -13.48 -0.78 -17.80
CA CYS A 116 -13.08 -2.10 -18.27
C CYS A 116 -12.85 -2.18 -19.80
N ASP A 117 -13.10 -1.07 -20.52
CA ASP A 117 -12.88 -0.99 -21.96
C ASP A 117 -11.42 -0.62 -22.24
N THR A 118 -10.64 -1.55 -22.77
CA THR A 118 -9.23 -1.37 -23.09
C THR A 118 -8.95 -0.22 -24.07
N SER A 119 -9.93 0.12 -24.94
CA SER A 119 -9.79 1.22 -25.89
C SER A 119 -9.89 2.60 -25.24
N ARG A 120 -10.61 2.70 -24.12
CA ARG A 120 -10.85 3.93 -23.36
C ARG A 120 -9.85 4.17 -22.23
N ALA A 121 -9.17 3.11 -21.79
CA ALA A 121 -8.17 3.20 -20.74
C ALA A 121 -6.99 4.09 -21.17
N GLU A 122 -6.57 4.99 -20.30
CA GLU A 122 -5.46 5.94 -20.54
C GLU A 122 -4.31 5.73 -19.56
N CYS A 123 -4.51 4.94 -18.51
CA CYS A 123 -3.51 4.52 -17.54
C CYS A 123 -3.89 3.17 -16.95
N ILE A 124 -2.92 2.30 -16.70
CA ILE A 124 -3.10 1.01 -16.06
C ILE A 124 -2.63 1.12 -14.62
N VAL A 125 -3.47 0.64 -13.69
CA VAL A 125 -3.13 0.48 -12.27
C VAL A 125 -3.16 -1.00 -11.92
N MET A 126 -2.03 -1.51 -11.47
CA MET A 126 -1.86 -2.88 -11.00
C MET A 126 -1.82 -2.91 -9.48
N GLY A 127 -2.67 -3.70 -8.85
CA GLY A 127 -2.70 -3.92 -7.41
C GLY A 127 -2.42 -5.36 -7.02
N TYR A 128 -2.36 -5.62 -5.71
CA TYR A 128 -2.51 -6.97 -5.20
C TYR A 128 -3.95 -7.41 -5.42
N ASP A 129 -4.12 -8.32 -6.38
CA ASP A 129 -5.44 -8.72 -6.89
C ASP A 129 -5.79 -10.14 -6.46
N THR A 130 -6.56 -10.26 -5.37
CA THR A 130 -7.11 -11.55 -4.90
C THR A 130 -8.32 -12.00 -5.72
N GLU A 131 -8.80 -11.17 -6.64
CA GLU A 131 -9.89 -11.41 -7.58
C GLU A 131 -9.37 -11.56 -9.03
N LEU A 132 -8.07 -11.87 -9.19
CA LEU A 132 -7.39 -11.93 -10.48
C LEU A 132 -8.04 -12.94 -11.42
N THR A 133 -8.33 -12.48 -12.64
CA THR A 133 -8.82 -13.32 -13.74
C THR A 133 -7.82 -13.31 -14.89
N TYR A 134 -7.85 -14.36 -15.74
CA TYR A 134 -7.03 -14.38 -16.94
C TYR A 134 -7.40 -13.22 -17.88
N GLN A 135 -8.66 -12.78 -17.89
CA GLN A 135 -9.10 -11.65 -18.71
C GLN A 135 -8.37 -10.36 -18.33
N LYS A 136 -8.21 -10.07 -17.03
CA LYS A 136 -7.43 -8.91 -16.58
C LYS A 136 -5.98 -8.95 -17.09
N LEU A 137 -5.34 -10.12 -17.02
CA LEU A 137 -3.97 -10.30 -17.55
C LEU A 137 -3.90 -10.12 -19.07
N TYR A 138 -4.88 -10.66 -19.80
CA TYR A 138 -5.00 -10.49 -21.25
C TYR A 138 -5.13 -9.03 -21.63
N ASP A 139 -6.05 -8.30 -20.99
CA ASP A 139 -6.33 -6.89 -21.27
C ASP A 139 -5.12 -5.99 -21.00
N VAL A 140 -4.46 -6.17 -19.86
CA VAL A 140 -3.21 -5.46 -19.52
C VAL A 140 -2.12 -5.75 -20.54
N SER A 141 -1.93 -7.03 -20.90
CA SER A 141 -0.93 -7.43 -21.90
C SER A 141 -1.23 -6.83 -23.27
N TYR A 142 -2.49 -6.85 -23.70
CA TYR A 142 -2.93 -6.24 -24.96
C TYR A 142 -2.63 -4.74 -24.99
N MET A 143 -3.05 -4.00 -23.96
CA MET A 143 -2.81 -2.55 -23.87
C MET A 143 -1.32 -2.21 -23.90
N LEU A 144 -0.49 -2.89 -23.11
CA LEU A 144 0.95 -2.64 -23.05
C LEU A 144 1.71 -3.04 -24.32
N SER A 145 1.19 -3.99 -25.09
CA SER A 145 1.78 -4.43 -26.37
C SER A 145 1.41 -3.53 -27.52
N THR A 146 0.25 -2.86 -27.46
CA THR A 146 -0.31 -2.08 -28.58
C THR A 146 -0.30 -0.59 -28.37
N ARG A 147 -0.09 -0.12 -27.13
CA ARG A 147 -0.19 1.28 -26.75
C ARG A 147 0.95 1.68 -25.82
N ASP A 148 1.33 2.95 -25.86
CA ASP A 148 2.27 3.56 -24.90
C ASP A 148 1.47 4.41 -23.92
N ILE A 149 1.03 3.75 -22.83
CA ILE A 149 0.24 4.38 -21.76
C ILE A 149 0.91 4.14 -20.40
N PRO A 150 0.73 5.04 -19.42
CA PRO A 150 1.27 4.86 -18.06
C PRO A 150 0.85 3.53 -17.46
N TYR A 151 1.79 2.85 -16.81
CA TYR A 151 1.60 1.57 -16.15
C TYR A 151 2.16 1.67 -14.73
N ILE A 152 1.28 1.67 -13.73
CA ILE A 152 1.57 1.94 -12.32
C ILE A 152 1.28 0.68 -11.52
N ALA A 153 2.13 0.34 -10.56
CA ALA A 153 1.89 -0.72 -9.58
C ALA A 153 1.81 -0.15 -8.17
N THR A 154 0.83 -0.60 -7.41
CA THR A 154 0.62 -0.14 -6.02
C THR A 154 1.78 -0.54 -5.12
N ASN A 155 2.40 -1.69 -5.34
CA ASN A 155 3.53 -2.19 -4.55
C ASN A 155 4.42 -3.16 -5.36
N PRO A 156 5.67 -3.40 -4.93
CA PRO A 156 6.59 -4.34 -5.59
C PRO A 156 6.59 -5.74 -4.98
N ASP A 157 5.79 -6.01 -3.95
CA ASP A 157 5.89 -7.23 -3.16
C ASP A 157 5.58 -8.46 -4.01
N TYR A 158 6.48 -9.45 -3.99
CA TYR A 158 6.30 -10.70 -4.72
C TYR A 158 5.32 -11.64 -4.05
N VAL A 159 5.25 -11.57 -2.71
CA VAL A 159 4.42 -12.47 -1.92
C VAL A 159 3.74 -11.76 -0.77
N CYS A 160 2.51 -12.17 -0.49
CA CYS A 160 1.78 -11.82 0.73
C CYS A 160 1.85 -13.01 1.69
N PRO A 161 2.30 -12.82 2.96
CA PRO A 161 2.34 -13.89 3.94
C PRO A 161 0.93 -14.29 4.39
N THR A 162 0.76 -15.60 4.59
CA THR A 162 -0.47 -16.22 5.11
C THR A 162 -0.11 -17.19 6.24
N GLU A 163 -1.11 -17.74 6.92
CA GLU A 163 -0.88 -18.73 7.98
C GLU A 163 -0.22 -20.03 7.49
N PHE A 164 -0.47 -20.42 6.22
CA PHE A 164 0.09 -21.63 5.62
C PHE A 164 1.38 -21.39 4.82
N GLY A 165 1.84 -20.13 4.69
CA GLY A 165 3.02 -19.78 3.89
C GLY A 165 2.84 -18.46 3.18
N SER A 166 2.90 -18.43 1.83
CA SER A 166 2.78 -17.19 1.06
C SER A 166 1.95 -17.40 -0.21
N VAL A 167 1.28 -16.35 -0.63
CA VAL A 167 0.57 -16.28 -1.93
C VAL A 167 1.20 -15.21 -2.82
N PRO A 168 1.05 -15.29 -4.16
CA PRO A 168 1.53 -14.25 -5.07
C PRO A 168 0.90 -12.90 -4.77
N ASP A 169 1.72 -11.83 -4.75
CA ASP A 169 1.30 -10.45 -4.59
C ASP A 169 1.50 -9.65 -5.89
N CYS A 170 1.29 -8.36 -5.88
CA CYS A 170 1.34 -7.44 -7.02
C CYS A 170 2.62 -7.58 -7.85
N GLY A 171 3.79 -7.68 -7.22
CA GLY A 171 5.07 -7.87 -7.92
C GLY A 171 5.12 -9.14 -8.75
N SER A 172 4.56 -10.25 -8.24
CA SER A 172 4.46 -11.51 -9.00
C SER A 172 3.54 -11.37 -10.21
N ILE A 173 2.42 -10.64 -10.07
CA ILE A 173 1.50 -10.36 -11.18
C ILE A 173 2.21 -9.48 -12.23
N CYS A 174 2.93 -8.46 -11.78
CA CYS A 174 3.74 -7.61 -12.66
C CYS A 174 4.81 -8.39 -13.42
N ASP A 175 5.43 -9.39 -12.81
CA ASP A 175 6.41 -10.26 -13.49
C ASP A 175 5.75 -11.17 -14.54
N MET A 176 4.54 -11.66 -14.33
CA MET A 176 3.78 -12.36 -15.39
C MET A 176 3.57 -11.43 -16.60
N ILE A 177 3.16 -10.19 -16.37
CA ILE A 177 2.97 -9.19 -17.43
C ILE A 177 4.31 -8.85 -18.10
N PHE A 178 5.39 -8.68 -17.33
CA PHE A 178 6.72 -8.42 -17.88
C PHE A 178 7.19 -9.54 -18.80
N ASN A 179 7.01 -10.79 -18.41
CA ASN A 179 7.38 -11.95 -19.23
C ASN A 179 6.62 -12.00 -20.56
N ALA A 180 5.39 -11.49 -20.61
CA ALA A 180 4.57 -11.43 -21.81
C ALA A 180 4.87 -10.21 -22.70
N THR A 181 5.19 -9.05 -22.11
CA THR A 181 5.20 -7.74 -22.80
C THR A 181 6.56 -7.04 -22.81
N GLY A 182 7.47 -7.44 -21.93
CA GLY A 182 8.73 -6.73 -21.69
C GLY A 182 8.56 -5.38 -20.94
N LYS A 183 7.35 -5.02 -20.51
CA LYS A 183 7.06 -3.74 -19.84
C LYS A 183 7.00 -3.90 -18.33
N ARG A 184 7.58 -2.92 -17.60
CA ARG A 184 7.52 -2.84 -16.14
C ARG A 184 6.75 -1.60 -15.69
N PRO A 185 6.02 -1.69 -14.56
CA PRO A 185 5.32 -0.54 -14.00
C PRO A 185 6.26 0.42 -13.28
N GLU A 186 5.83 1.67 -13.14
CA GLU A 186 6.28 2.54 -12.07
C GLU A 186 5.67 2.06 -10.75
N VAL A 187 6.50 1.85 -9.73
CA VAL A 187 6.08 1.28 -8.44
C VAL A 187 5.94 2.39 -7.41
N VAL A 188 4.84 2.39 -6.65
CA VAL A 188 4.49 3.43 -5.67
C VAL A 188 4.82 3.04 -4.24
N GLY A 189 4.46 1.84 -3.82
CA GLY A 189 4.57 1.34 -2.45
C GLY A 189 6.00 1.23 -1.93
N LYS A 190 6.15 0.93 -0.65
CA LYS A 190 7.47 0.65 -0.03
C LYS A 190 8.25 -0.35 -0.89
N PRO A 191 9.57 -0.19 -1.07
CA PRO A 191 10.50 0.72 -0.39
C PRO A 191 10.58 2.13 -1.00
N GLN A 192 9.69 2.49 -1.94
CA GLN A 192 9.68 3.84 -2.48
C GLN A 192 9.36 4.87 -1.38
N PRO A 193 10.02 6.05 -1.42
CA PRO A 193 9.92 7.00 -0.33
C PRO A 193 8.58 7.74 -0.24
N LEU A 194 7.71 7.60 -1.24
CA LEU A 194 6.46 8.37 -1.33
C LEU A 194 5.57 8.17 -0.09
N MET A 195 5.33 6.93 0.31
CA MET A 195 4.47 6.64 1.46
C MET A 195 4.99 7.26 2.78
N PRO A 196 6.23 7.03 3.21
CA PRO A 196 6.72 7.67 4.43
C PRO A 196 6.77 9.20 4.31
N LEU A 197 7.04 9.78 3.14
CA LEU A 197 7.00 11.23 2.94
C LEU A 197 5.59 11.80 3.11
N LEU A 198 4.57 11.18 2.54
CA LEU A 198 3.16 11.57 2.73
C LEU A 198 2.72 11.43 4.20
N ALA A 199 3.13 10.35 4.87
CA ALA A 199 2.83 10.17 6.30
C ALA A 199 3.47 11.26 7.15
N MET A 200 4.73 11.63 6.88
CA MET A 200 5.42 12.73 7.56
C MET A 200 4.74 14.08 7.31
N GLU A 201 4.32 14.34 6.07
CA GLU A 201 3.58 15.55 5.71
C GLU A 201 2.25 15.65 6.49
N ARG A 202 1.43 14.58 6.47
CA ARG A 202 0.17 14.50 7.23
C ARG A 202 0.37 14.69 8.72
N ALA A 203 1.48 14.18 9.28
CA ALA A 203 1.78 14.30 10.71
C ALA A 203 2.51 15.61 11.10
N GLY A 204 2.95 16.41 10.13
CA GLY A 204 3.79 17.59 10.38
C GLY A 204 5.16 17.27 10.98
N CYS A 205 5.70 16.07 10.71
CA CYS A 205 6.96 15.58 11.26
C CYS A 205 8.08 15.61 10.21
N LYS A 206 9.32 15.77 10.69
CA LYS A 206 10.52 15.75 9.85
C LYS A 206 11.14 14.33 9.83
N PRO A 207 11.97 13.97 8.82
CA PRO A 207 12.62 12.65 8.78
C PRO A 207 13.39 12.29 10.06
N ARG A 208 14.09 13.27 10.66
CA ARG A 208 14.84 13.06 11.91
C ARG A 208 13.97 12.82 13.15
N GLU A 209 12.66 13.06 13.05
CA GLU A 209 11.66 12.87 14.10
C GLU A 209 10.77 11.65 13.82
N THR A 210 11.06 10.91 12.75
CA THR A 210 10.25 9.78 12.28
C THR A 210 11.07 8.50 12.27
N ALA A 211 10.45 7.41 12.71
CA ALA A 211 11.00 6.06 12.59
C ALA A 211 10.05 5.21 11.74
N VAL A 212 10.62 4.46 10.79
CA VAL A 212 9.90 3.43 10.04
C VAL A 212 10.27 2.08 10.64
N ILE A 213 9.27 1.28 10.93
CA ILE A 213 9.42 -0.03 11.57
C ILE A 213 8.70 -1.06 10.72
N GLY A 214 9.40 -2.14 10.36
CA GLY A 214 8.88 -3.25 9.59
C GLY A 214 9.69 -4.52 9.85
N ASP A 215 9.15 -5.67 9.44
CA ASP A 215 9.79 -6.99 9.55
C ASP A 215 10.77 -7.27 8.40
N ARG A 216 10.64 -6.53 7.29
CA ARG A 216 11.45 -6.72 6.09
C ARG A 216 12.39 -5.54 5.86
N ILE A 217 13.67 -5.83 5.52
CA ILE A 217 14.68 -4.79 5.25
C ILE A 217 14.39 -4.05 3.94
N TYR A 218 13.66 -4.66 3.03
CA TYR A 218 13.38 -4.14 1.68
C TYR A 218 11.98 -3.54 1.51
N THR A 219 11.22 -3.41 2.60
CA THR A 219 9.91 -2.73 2.61
C THR A 219 9.88 -1.52 3.54
#